data_d091f66c66eb02c7bbdd42e829fee0b2
#
_entry.id   d091f66c66eb02c7bbdd42e829fee0b2
#
_cell.length_a   1.000
_cell.length_b   1.000
_cell.length_c   1.000
_cell.angle_alpha   90.00
_cell.angle_beta   90.00
_cell.angle_gamma   90.00
#
_symmetry.space_group_name_H-M   'P 1'
#
loop_
_entity.id
_entity.type
_entity.pdbx_description
1 polymer ?
#
loop_
_entity_poly.entity_id
_entity_poly.type
_entity_poly.pdbx_seq_one_letter_code
_entity_poly.pdbx_strand_id
1 'polypeptide(L)'
;MIVLLAMVMPAVVAQEQEESSAEKQQRNPDDVQTLFGSHSGSGGYGAISIGYTKINGQDAILMGARGEWLIGHGFGLGLGGYGFLNDPIYNAVEDLNYSLAGGYGGLYMEPILFGWYPVHLSFPILIGGGGVANTSYSADYYDPDEYLNGYVEDATAFFVAEFGAEVEFNLVKFFRLSLFGSYRYTSNINLGDMDDMVIPVDALRGWSVGMTFKFGSF
;
A
#
# COMPACT_ATOMS: atom_id res chain seq x y z
N MET A 1 -72.05 -4.36 31.91
CA MET A 1 -70.99 -3.40 31.56
C MET A 1 -69.64 -4.11 31.57
N ILE A 2 -69.51 -5.21 30.77
CA ILE A 2 -68.27 -6.03 30.69
C ILE A 2 -68.02 -6.54 29.23
N VAL A 3 -68.37 -5.75 28.21
CA VAL A 3 -68.17 -6.19 26.80
C VAL A 3 -67.26 -5.25 26.00
N LEU A 4 -66.77 -4.16 26.60
CA LEU A 4 -66.00 -3.16 25.86
C LEU A 4 -64.43 -3.27 26.03
N LEU A 5 -63.93 -4.27 26.78
CA LEU A 5 -62.48 -4.35 27.04
C LEU A 5 -61.76 -5.41 26.20
N ALA A 6 -62.47 -6.18 25.39
CA ALA A 6 -61.88 -7.30 24.63
C ALA A 6 -61.46 -6.97 23.18
N MET A 7 -61.76 -5.74 22.69
CA MET A 7 -61.42 -5.35 21.29
C MET A 7 -60.20 -4.45 21.13
N VAL A 8 -59.53 -4.03 22.20
CA VAL A 8 -58.37 -3.13 22.10
C VAL A 8 -57.04 -3.87 22.10
N MET A 9 -56.99 -5.11 22.65
CA MET A 9 -55.73 -5.87 22.73
C MET A 9 -55.16 -6.42 21.39
N PRO A 10 -55.99 -6.77 20.37
CA PRO A 10 -55.37 -7.29 19.13
C PRO A 10 -54.74 -6.18 18.25
N ALA A 11 -55.14 -4.93 18.40
CA ALA A 11 -54.58 -3.85 17.61
C ALA A 11 -53.19 -3.39 18.09
N VAL A 12 -52.93 -3.44 19.40
CA VAL A 12 -51.61 -3.07 19.96
C VAL A 12 -50.57 -4.14 19.67
N VAL A 13 -50.91 -5.40 19.70
CA VAL A 13 -50.00 -6.50 19.36
C VAL A 13 -49.66 -6.53 17.86
N ALA A 14 -50.60 -6.11 16.99
CA ALA A 14 -50.36 -6.03 15.57
C ALA A 14 -49.42 -4.85 15.21
N GLN A 15 -49.50 -3.71 15.91
CA GLN A 15 -48.62 -2.57 15.73
C GLN A 15 -47.20 -2.88 16.23
N GLU A 16 -47.03 -3.55 17.36
CA GLU A 16 -45.69 -3.99 17.83
C GLU A 16 -45.06 -5.03 16.91
N GLN A 17 -45.81 -5.88 16.23
CA GLN A 17 -45.30 -6.82 15.24
C GLN A 17 -44.93 -6.12 13.89
N GLU A 18 -45.64 -5.08 13.49
CA GLU A 18 -45.31 -4.30 12.29
C GLU A 18 -44.09 -3.41 12.52
N GLU A 19 -43.91 -2.79 13.69
CA GLU A 19 -42.71 -2.03 14.03
C GLU A 19 -41.48 -2.95 14.17
N SER A 20 -41.61 -4.13 14.77
CA SER A 20 -40.53 -5.13 14.84
C SER A 20 -40.16 -5.72 13.46
N SER A 21 -41.08 -5.66 12.49
CA SER A 21 -40.83 -6.13 11.12
C SER A 21 -40.22 -5.05 10.23
N ALA A 22 -40.47 -3.76 10.52
CA ALA A 22 -39.91 -2.62 9.81
C ALA A 22 -38.44 -2.34 10.19
N GLU A 23 -38.00 -2.83 11.35
CA GLU A 23 -36.60 -2.72 11.82
C GLU A 23 -35.68 -3.86 11.37
N LYS A 24 -36.16 -4.79 10.55
CA LYS A 24 -35.30 -5.63 9.73
C LYS A 24 -34.74 -4.77 8.62
N GLN A 25 -33.78 -3.95 9.00
CA GLN A 25 -32.92 -3.16 8.16
C GLN A 25 -32.66 -3.91 6.86
N GLN A 26 -33.23 -3.40 5.78
CA GLN A 26 -33.03 -3.88 4.43
C GLN A 26 -31.52 -3.75 4.16
N ARG A 27 -30.80 -4.84 4.38
CA ARG A 27 -29.34 -4.91 4.18
C ARG A 27 -29.10 -4.58 2.73
N ASN A 28 -28.57 -3.38 2.46
CA ASN A 28 -28.19 -3.02 1.11
C ASN A 28 -27.08 -3.98 0.69
N PRO A 29 -27.24 -4.75 -0.38
CA PRO A 29 -26.22 -5.70 -0.82
C PRO A 29 -24.90 -5.05 -1.19
N ASP A 30 -24.89 -3.73 -1.41
CA ASP A 30 -23.71 -2.93 -1.75
C ASP A 30 -22.99 -2.34 -0.53
N ASP A 31 -23.42 -2.69 0.69
CA ASP A 31 -22.84 -2.13 1.92
C ASP A 31 -21.57 -2.89 2.32
N VAL A 32 -20.45 -2.19 2.46
CA VAL A 32 -19.16 -2.76 2.86
C VAL A 32 -19.20 -3.23 4.31
N GLN A 33 -18.94 -4.49 4.54
CA GLN A 33 -18.83 -5.06 5.88
C GLN A 33 -17.46 -4.74 6.48
N THR A 34 -17.45 -4.07 7.62
CA THR A 34 -16.23 -3.76 8.38
C THR A 34 -16.26 -4.47 9.73
N LEU A 35 -15.11 -4.57 10.40
CA LEU A 35 -15.03 -5.15 11.75
C LEU A 35 -15.80 -4.30 12.79
N PHE A 36 -15.94 -3.00 12.57
CA PHE A 36 -16.55 -2.05 13.50
C PHE A 36 -17.52 -1.06 12.81
N GLY A 37 -18.40 -1.55 11.96
CA GLY A 37 -19.42 -0.76 11.27
C GLY A 37 -19.60 -1.12 9.80
N SER A 38 -20.53 -0.47 9.10
CA SER A 38 -20.80 -0.66 7.68
C SER A 38 -20.71 0.65 6.91
N HIS A 39 -20.35 0.58 5.63
CA HIS A 39 -20.27 1.71 4.72
C HIS A 39 -20.61 1.27 3.30
N SER A 40 -21.28 2.13 2.53
CA SER A 40 -21.68 1.85 1.16
C SER A 40 -21.28 2.98 0.21
N GLY A 41 -21.02 2.66 -1.05
CA GLY A 41 -20.76 3.60 -2.13
C GLY A 41 -19.35 3.55 -2.70
N SER A 42 -19.11 4.32 -3.76
CA SER A 42 -17.79 4.59 -4.31
C SER A 42 -17.07 5.62 -3.47
N GLY A 43 -15.75 5.53 -3.39
CA GLY A 43 -14.98 6.42 -2.54
C GLY A 43 -13.57 6.65 -3.06
N GLY A 44 -12.68 6.98 -2.15
CA GLY A 44 -11.27 7.15 -2.44
C GLY A 44 -10.46 7.15 -1.16
N TYR A 45 -9.20 6.81 -1.26
CA TYR A 45 -8.32 6.74 -0.12
C TYR A 45 -6.92 7.26 -0.43
N GLY A 46 -6.24 7.70 0.62
CA GLY A 46 -4.79 7.87 0.65
C GLY A 46 -4.16 6.76 1.47
N ALA A 47 -2.98 6.31 1.08
CA ALA A 47 -2.29 5.25 1.79
C ALA A 47 -0.81 5.57 1.99
N ILE A 48 -0.27 5.04 3.09
CA ILE A 48 1.17 5.04 3.39
C ILE A 48 1.59 3.59 3.54
N SER A 49 2.70 3.23 2.90
CA SER A 49 3.25 1.88 2.93
C SER A 49 4.65 1.89 3.53
N ILE A 50 4.97 0.86 4.29
CA ILE A 50 6.32 0.56 4.73
C ILE A 50 6.61 -0.91 4.43
N GLY A 51 7.79 -1.19 3.90
CA GLY A 51 8.14 -2.53 3.48
C GLY A 51 9.64 -2.80 3.51
N TYR A 52 9.94 -4.05 3.29
CA TYR A 52 11.27 -4.59 3.14
C TYR A 52 11.43 -5.19 1.74
N THR A 53 12.60 -4.99 1.16
CA THR A 53 12.99 -5.55 -0.14
C THR A 53 14.49 -5.82 -0.15
N LYS A 54 14.98 -6.39 -1.24
CA LYS A 54 16.42 -6.46 -1.53
C LYS A 54 16.73 -5.66 -2.78
N ILE A 55 17.81 -4.87 -2.71
CA ILE A 55 18.34 -4.07 -3.81
C ILE A 55 19.81 -4.42 -3.96
N ASN A 56 20.23 -4.83 -5.13
CA ASN A 56 21.60 -5.32 -5.36
C ASN A 56 22.04 -6.39 -4.35
N GLY A 57 21.12 -7.27 -3.94
CA GLY A 57 21.36 -8.31 -2.95
C GLY A 57 21.43 -7.84 -1.48
N GLN A 58 21.46 -6.52 -1.23
CA GLN A 58 21.46 -5.93 0.10
C GLN A 58 20.04 -5.71 0.62
N ASP A 59 19.89 -5.73 1.93
CA ASP A 59 18.64 -5.42 2.60
C ASP A 59 18.27 -3.95 2.38
N ALA A 60 17.01 -3.67 2.14
CA ALA A 60 16.53 -2.32 1.84
C ALA A 60 15.17 -2.03 2.47
N ILE A 61 15.01 -0.80 2.94
CA ILE A 61 13.73 -0.26 3.39
C ILE A 61 13.01 0.35 2.19
N LEU A 62 11.70 0.08 2.12
CA LEU A 62 10.79 0.62 1.14
C LEU A 62 9.73 1.46 1.85
N MET A 63 9.57 2.73 1.47
CA MET A 63 8.55 3.63 1.98
C MET A 63 7.75 4.21 0.82
N GLY A 64 6.43 4.17 0.90
CA GLY A 64 5.58 4.59 -0.20
C GLY A 64 4.34 5.35 0.23
N ALA A 65 3.76 6.05 -0.73
CA ALA A 65 2.47 6.66 -0.60
C ALA A 65 1.68 6.51 -1.91
N ARG A 66 0.36 6.34 -1.80
CA ARG A 66 -0.53 6.30 -2.95
C ARG A 66 -1.88 6.93 -2.64
N GLY A 67 -2.56 7.42 -3.68
CA GLY A 67 -3.94 7.89 -3.59
C GLY A 67 -4.74 7.24 -4.70
N GLU A 68 -5.90 6.67 -4.36
CA GLU A 68 -6.73 5.94 -5.31
C GLU A 68 -8.20 6.32 -5.17
N TRP A 69 -8.87 6.37 -6.31
CA TRP A 69 -10.32 6.45 -6.41
C TRP A 69 -10.88 5.04 -6.56
N LEU A 70 -11.87 4.72 -5.73
CA LEU A 70 -12.57 3.43 -5.75
C LEU A 70 -13.80 3.53 -6.66
N ILE A 71 -13.83 2.68 -7.67
CA ILE A 71 -14.94 2.54 -8.61
C ILE A 71 -15.77 1.33 -8.15
N GLY A 72 -16.89 1.62 -7.46
CA GLY A 72 -17.58 0.59 -6.71
C GLY A 72 -16.67 0.02 -5.61
N HIS A 73 -16.88 -1.23 -5.23
CA HIS A 73 -16.03 -1.92 -4.24
C HIS A 73 -15.07 -2.93 -4.89
N GLY A 74 -14.92 -2.89 -6.21
CA GLY A 74 -14.20 -3.91 -6.99
C GLY A 74 -12.94 -3.44 -7.69
N PHE A 75 -12.71 -2.12 -7.79
CA PHE A 75 -11.57 -1.58 -8.53
C PHE A 75 -11.12 -0.22 -8.02
N GLY A 76 -9.81 -0.09 -7.78
CA GLY A 76 -9.12 1.17 -7.49
C GLY A 76 -8.31 1.67 -8.69
N LEU A 77 -8.28 2.98 -8.88
CA LEU A 77 -7.45 3.66 -9.87
C LEU A 77 -6.81 4.88 -9.23
N GLY A 78 -5.49 5.03 -9.37
CA GLY A 78 -4.80 6.14 -8.72
C GLY A 78 -3.37 6.35 -9.15
N LEU A 79 -2.66 7.10 -8.34
CA LEU A 79 -1.24 7.40 -8.51
C LEU A 79 -0.52 7.14 -7.18
N GLY A 80 0.74 6.75 -7.28
CA GLY A 80 1.57 6.57 -6.11
C GLY A 80 3.00 6.17 -6.45
N GLY A 81 3.78 5.88 -5.42
CA GLY A 81 5.15 5.47 -5.60
C GLY A 81 5.84 5.11 -4.30
N TYR A 82 7.08 4.67 -4.44
CA TYR A 82 7.97 4.24 -3.37
C TYR A 82 9.32 4.93 -3.47
N GLY A 83 9.89 5.26 -2.32
CA GLY A 83 11.31 5.51 -2.14
C GLY A 83 11.98 4.31 -1.49
N PHE A 84 13.23 4.08 -1.80
CA PHE A 84 14.03 3.00 -1.23
C PHE A 84 15.45 3.45 -0.92
N LEU A 85 16.01 2.79 0.09
CA LEU A 85 17.41 2.91 0.48
C LEU A 85 17.90 1.54 0.93
N ASN A 86 19.00 1.05 0.36
CA ASN A 86 19.60 -0.20 0.79
C ASN A 86 20.68 0.01 1.87
N ASP A 87 21.00 -1.07 2.57
CA ASP A 87 22.15 -1.10 3.47
C ASP A 87 23.44 -0.84 2.69
N PRO A 88 24.38 -0.08 3.27
CA PRO A 88 25.62 0.26 2.60
C PRO A 88 26.52 -0.95 2.42
N ILE A 89 27.32 -0.92 1.35
CA ILE A 89 28.39 -1.86 1.06
C ILE A 89 29.71 -1.13 1.26
N TYR A 90 30.55 -1.65 2.17
CA TYR A 90 31.86 -1.10 2.41
C TYR A 90 32.88 -1.58 1.36
N ASN A 91 33.57 -0.63 0.73
CA ASN A 91 34.71 -0.89 -0.16
C ASN A 91 36.02 -0.61 0.58
N ALA A 92 36.79 -1.66 0.89
CA ALA A 92 38.04 -1.56 1.64
C ALA A 92 39.20 -0.96 0.82
N VAL A 93 39.11 -0.86 -0.48
CA VAL A 93 40.16 -0.27 -1.35
C VAL A 93 40.07 1.27 -1.33
N GLU A 94 38.87 1.79 -1.35
CA GLU A 94 38.60 3.22 -1.39
C GLU A 94 38.29 3.82 -0.02
N ASP A 95 38.07 2.97 1.00
CA ASP A 95 37.63 3.31 2.35
C ASP A 95 36.31 4.11 2.35
N LEU A 96 35.38 3.69 1.47
CA LEU A 96 34.07 4.30 1.27
C LEU A 96 32.95 3.29 1.45
N ASN A 97 31.81 3.79 1.92
CA ASN A 97 30.55 3.09 1.90
C ASN A 97 29.73 3.50 0.67
N TYR A 98 29.18 2.52 -0.04
CA TYR A 98 28.30 2.73 -1.19
C TYR A 98 26.89 2.29 -0.90
N SER A 99 25.91 3.11 -1.30
CA SER A 99 24.49 2.83 -1.10
C SER A 99 23.70 3.22 -2.35
N LEU A 100 22.71 2.41 -2.69
CA LEU A 100 21.74 2.73 -3.74
C LEU A 100 20.50 3.35 -3.10
N ALA A 101 20.24 4.60 -3.45
CA ALA A 101 19.04 5.33 -3.06
C ALA A 101 18.22 5.69 -4.30
N GLY A 102 16.91 5.64 -4.20
CA GLY A 102 16.08 5.98 -5.34
C GLY A 102 14.59 5.94 -5.03
N GLY A 103 13.82 6.10 -6.09
CA GLY A 103 12.38 6.01 -6.00
C GLY A 103 11.75 5.78 -7.36
N TYR A 104 10.51 5.32 -7.32
CA TYR A 104 9.71 5.07 -8.51
C TYR A 104 8.24 5.33 -8.22
N GLY A 105 7.48 5.63 -9.26
CA GLY A 105 6.05 5.86 -9.13
C GLY A 105 5.36 5.85 -10.48
N GLY A 106 4.04 5.87 -10.43
CA GLY A 106 3.23 5.80 -11.64
C GLY A 106 1.76 5.62 -11.37
N LEU A 107 1.09 5.04 -12.35
CA LEU A 107 -0.31 4.69 -12.31
C LEU A 107 -0.51 3.42 -11.47
N TYR A 108 -1.45 3.49 -10.53
CA TYR A 108 -1.95 2.33 -9.78
C TYR A 108 -3.29 1.87 -10.33
N MET A 109 -3.42 0.55 -10.48
CA MET A 109 -4.66 -0.16 -10.79
C MET A 109 -4.81 -1.27 -9.75
N GLU A 110 -5.91 -1.30 -9.03
CA GLU A 110 -6.12 -2.23 -7.93
C GLU A 110 -7.44 -3.00 -8.08
N PRO A 111 -7.46 -4.14 -8.76
CA PRO A 111 -8.59 -5.08 -8.67
C PRO A 111 -8.76 -5.57 -7.24
N ILE A 112 -10.01 -5.49 -6.73
CA ILE A 112 -10.36 -5.86 -5.36
C ILE A 112 -11.36 -7.01 -5.42
N LEU A 113 -11.04 -8.14 -4.78
CA LEU A 113 -11.92 -9.28 -4.65
C LEU A 113 -12.58 -9.29 -3.27
N PHE A 114 -13.91 -9.41 -3.27
CA PHE A 114 -14.71 -9.44 -2.04
C PHE A 114 -14.59 -8.17 -1.18
N GLY A 115 -14.48 -7.00 -1.79
CA GLY A 115 -14.23 -5.70 -1.13
C GLY A 115 -15.24 -5.30 -0.06
N TRP A 116 -16.44 -5.89 -0.06
CA TRP A 116 -17.48 -5.72 0.97
C TRP A 116 -17.31 -6.58 2.23
N TYR A 117 -16.38 -7.57 2.23
CA TYR A 117 -16.10 -8.38 3.42
C TYR A 117 -15.12 -7.66 4.35
N PRO A 118 -15.15 -7.95 5.67
CA PRO A 118 -14.21 -7.39 6.64
C PRO A 118 -12.74 -7.73 6.34
N VAL A 119 -12.51 -8.87 5.71
CA VAL A 119 -11.20 -9.31 5.22
C VAL A 119 -11.36 -9.69 3.75
N HIS A 120 -10.54 -9.12 2.90
CA HIS A 120 -10.60 -9.31 1.46
C HIS A 120 -9.23 -9.21 0.81
N LEU A 121 -9.17 -9.46 -0.49
CA LEU A 121 -7.93 -9.45 -1.26
C LEU A 121 -7.95 -8.31 -2.28
N SER A 122 -6.80 -7.65 -2.44
CA SER A 122 -6.57 -6.75 -3.57
C SER A 122 -5.27 -7.08 -4.30
N PHE A 123 -5.18 -6.65 -5.56
CA PHE A 123 -4.05 -6.95 -6.44
C PHE A 123 -3.55 -5.65 -7.08
N PRO A 124 -2.78 -4.84 -6.33
CA PRO A 124 -2.25 -3.60 -6.86
C PRO A 124 -1.23 -3.86 -7.97
N ILE A 125 -1.38 -3.12 -9.06
CA ILE A 125 -0.47 -3.10 -10.21
C ILE A 125 0.00 -1.66 -10.37
N LEU A 126 1.32 -1.44 -10.31
CA LEU A 126 1.94 -0.15 -10.58
C LEU A 126 2.68 -0.23 -11.90
N ILE A 127 2.46 0.75 -12.78
CA ILE A 127 3.21 0.92 -14.02
C ILE A 127 3.70 2.37 -14.10
N GLY A 128 5.00 2.54 -14.29
CA GLY A 128 5.58 3.88 -14.29
C GLY A 128 7.08 3.93 -14.52
N GLY A 129 7.73 4.85 -13.85
CA GLY A 129 9.17 5.06 -13.95
C GLY A 129 9.78 5.51 -12.64
N GLY A 130 11.09 5.50 -12.61
CA GLY A 130 11.85 5.93 -11.44
C GLY A 130 13.27 6.32 -11.76
N GLY A 131 13.99 6.69 -10.72
CA GLY A 131 15.40 6.96 -10.76
C GLY A 131 16.12 6.30 -9.59
N VAL A 132 17.35 5.90 -9.82
CA VAL A 132 18.26 5.37 -8.80
C VAL A 132 19.59 6.08 -8.91
N ALA A 133 20.15 6.39 -7.76
CA ALA A 133 21.49 6.98 -7.65
C ALA A 133 22.37 6.08 -6.79
N ASN A 134 23.63 5.98 -7.16
CA ASN A 134 24.67 5.44 -6.32
C ASN A 134 25.30 6.58 -5.53
N THR A 135 25.37 6.42 -4.21
CA THR A 135 25.91 7.42 -3.29
C THR A 135 27.08 6.83 -2.52
N SER A 136 28.16 7.59 -2.41
CA SER A 136 29.32 7.25 -1.60
C SER A 136 29.44 8.17 -0.39
N TYR A 137 29.95 7.65 0.72
CA TYR A 137 30.31 8.43 1.91
C TYR A 137 31.44 7.75 2.68
N SER A 138 32.24 8.58 3.38
CA SER A 138 33.41 8.09 4.10
C SER A 138 33.04 7.07 5.18
N ALA A 139 33.89 6.03 5.32
CA ALA A 139 33.72 5.01 6.34
C ALA A 139 34.18 5.46 7.74
N ASP A 140 35.11 6.42 7.82
CA ASP A 140 35.77 6.88 9.06
C ASP A 140 34.95 7.91 9.87
N TYR A 141 33.59 7.81 9.83
CA TYR A 141 32.88 8.99 10.16
C TYR A 141 32.04 8.96 11.46
N TYR A 142 32.28 9.95 12.30
CA TYR A 142 31.59 10.22 13.55
C TYR A 142 30.96 11.64 13.62
N ASP A 143 30.80 12.34 12.44
CA ASP A 143 30.16 13.64 12.39
C ASP A 143 28.78 13.57 11.72
N PRO A 144 27.65 13.85 12.44
CA PRO A 144 26.30 13.78 11.90
C PRO A 144 26.06 14.71 10.70
N ASP A 145 26.82 15.80 10.58
CA ASP A 145 26.67 16.78 9.50
C ASP A 145 27.27 16.31 8.15
N GLU A 146 28.19 15.35 8.16
CA GLU A 146 28.78 14.77 6.93
C GLU A 146 28.00 13.56 6.40
N TYR A 147 27.18 12.92 7.24
CA TYR A 147 26.24 11.89 6.80
C TYR A 147 25.22 12.40 5.77
N LEU A 148 24.99 13.72 5.74
CA LEU A 148 24.13 14.38 4.77
C LEU A 148 24.86 14.84 3.50
N ASN A 149 26.17 14.71 3.45
CA ASN A 149 27.02 15.13 2.34
C ASN A 149 27.53 13.97 1.47
N GLY A 150 26.75 12.86 1.37
CA GLY A 150 27.04 11.79 0.42
C GLY A 150 27.13 12.35 -1.01
N TYR A 151 28.18 11.99 -1.73
CA TYR A 151 28.34 12.35 -3.12
C TYR A 151 27.52 11.39 -3.99
N VAL A 152 26.77 11.95 -4.94
CA VAL A 152 26.12 11.16 -5.99
C VAL A 152 27.17 10.87 -7.05
N GLU A 153 27.57 9.61 -7.15
CA GLU A 153 28.58 9.18 -8.12
C GLU A 153 27.96 9.02 -9.52
N ASP A 154 26.80 8.40 -9.59
CA ASP A 154 26.05 8.22 -10.84
C ASP A 154 24.57 8.05 -10.57
N ALA A 155 23.74 8.35 -11.57
CA ALA A 155 22.29 8.20 -11.48
C ALA A 155 21.70 7.81 -12.83
N THR A 156 20.69 6.93 -12.79
CA THR A 156 20.00 6.48 -13.99
C THR A 156 18.49 6.39 -13.77
N ALA A 157 17.74 6.56 -14.87
CA ALA A 157 16.30 6.38 -14.87
C ALA A 157 15.93 4.98 -15.37
N PHE A 158 14.79 4.48 -14.93
CA PHE A 158 14.29 3.18 -15.32
C PHE A 158 12.77 3.17 -15.44
N PHE A 159 12.25 2.24 -16.25
CA PHE A 159 10.84 1.87 -16.26
C PHE A 159 10.58 0.83 -15.18
N VAL A 160 9.38 0.87 -14.58
CA VAL A 160 8.95 -0.09 -13.55
C VAL A 160 7.55 -0.62 -13.84
N ALA A 161 7.39 -1.93 -13.62
CA ALA A 161 6.11 -2.60 -13.48
C ALA A 161 6.16 -3.45 -12.20
N GLU A 162 5.24 -3.19 -11.26
CA GLU A 162 5.17 -3.92 -10.00
C GLU A 162 3.80 -4.57 -9.87
N PHE A 163 3.77 -5.85 -9.52
CA PHE A 163 2.57 -6.64 -9.32
C PHE A 163 2.51 -7.11 -7.88
N GLY A 164 1.44 -6.76 -7.18
CA GLY A 164 1.25 -7.06 -5.78
C GLY A 164 0.01 -7.91 -5.51
N ALA A 165 -0.01 -8.47 -4.30
CA ALA A 165 -1.19 -9.02 -3.66
C ALA A 165 -1.23 -8.50 -2.23
N GLU A 166 -2.41 -8.06 -1.80
CA GLU A 166 -2.65 -7.53 -0.46
C GLU A 166 -3.78 -8.30 0.21
N VAL A 167 -3.60 -8.62 1.48
CA VAL A 167 -4.68 -9.04 2.37
C VAL A 167 -5.12 -7.82 3.16
N GLU A 168 -6.34 -7.36 2.95
CA GLU A 168 -6.88 -6.15 3.56
C GLU A 168 -7.84 -6.45 4.70
N PHE A 169 -7.75 -5.66 5.75
CA PHE A 169 -8.60 -5.71 6.94
C PHE A 169 -9.35 -4.39 7.08
N ASN A 170 -10.67 -4.40 6.91
CA ASN A 170 -11.54 -3.26 7.17
C ASN A 170 -11.71 -3.06 8.68
N LEU A 171 -10.82 -2.31 9.32
CA LEU A 171 -10.85 -2.13 10.78
C LEU A 171 -11.99 -1.20 11.20
N VAL A 172 -12.10 -0.04 10.57
CA VAL A 172 -13.19 0.92 10.74
C VAL A 172 -13.57 1.54 9.38
N LYS A 173 -14.67 2.30 9.33
CA LYS A 173 -15.20 2.89 8.08
C LYS A 173 -14.22 3.71 7.27
N PHE A 174 -13.23 4.33 7.91
CA PHE A 174 -12.26 5.22 7.29
C PHE A 174 -10.83 4.68 7.27
N PHE A 175 -10.60 3.48 7.84
CA PHE A 175 -9.25 2.94 7.97
C PHE A 175 -9.20 1.45 7.66
N ARG A 176 -8.31 1.09 6.74
CA ARG A 176 -7.93 -0.28 6.40
C ARG A 176 -6.45 -0.50 6.68
N LEU A 177 -6.12 -1.69 7.13
CA LEU A 177 -4.76 -2.19 7.23
C LEU A 177 -4.59 -3.29 6.20
N SER A 178 -3.51 -3.26 5.42
CA SER A 178 -3.17 -4.38 4.53
C SER A 178 -1.76 -4.89 4.76
N LEU A 179 -1.59 -6.20 4.54
CA LEU A 179 -0.30 -6.85 4.41
C LEU A 179 -0.07 -7.13 2.93
N PHE A 180 1.05 -6.72 2.40
CA PHE A 180 1.34 -6.90 0.99
C PHE A 180 2.58 -7.73 0.71
N GLY A 181 2.55 -8.42 -0.42
CA GLY A 181 3.70 -8.96 -1.11
C GLY A 181 3.67 -8.54 -2.57
N SER A 182 4.78 -8.10 -3.11
CA SER A 182 4.87 -7.66 -4.50
C SER A 182 6.15 -8.13 -5.18
N TYR A 183 6.13 -8.16 -6.51
CA TYR A 183 7.31 -8.36 -7.33
C TYR A 183 7.50 -7.16 -8.25
N ARG A 184 8.67 -6.54 -8.14
CA ARG A 184 9.08 -5.39 -8.95
C ARG A 184 9.95 -5.86 -10.12
N TYR A 185 9.49 -5.57 -11.33
CA TYR A 185 10.24 -5.67 -12.57
C TYR A 185 10.67 -4.28 -13.02
N THR A 186 11.95 -4.13 -13.39
CA THR A 186 12.48 -2.87 -13.94
C THR A 186 13.14 -3.11 -15.29
N SER A 187 13.21 -2.07 -16.12
CA SER A 187 14.17 -2.05 -17.23
C SER A 187 15.59 -2.18 -16.70
N ASN A 188 16.52 -2.51 -17.58
CA ASN A 188 17.93 -2.51 -17.21
C ASN A 188 18.38 -1.13 -16.77
N ILE A 189 19.15 -1.07 -15.70
CA ILE A 189 19.83 0.14 -15.22
C ILE A 189 21.28 0.07 -15.66
N ASN A 190 21.83 1.24 -16.03
CA ASN A 190 23.25 1.39 -16.34
C ASN A 190 23.80 2.46 -15.41
N LEU A 191 24.40 2.03 -14.32
CA LEU A 191 25.22 2.84 -13.42
C LEU A 191 26.67 2.55 -13.75
N GLY A 192 27.50 3.59 -13.84
CA GLY A 192 28.90 3.47 -14.21
C GLY A 192 29.65 2.43 -13.35
N ASP A 193 30.55 1.70 -13.97
CA ASP A 193 31.43 0.78 -13.27
C ASP A 193 32.36 1.60 -12.37
N MET A 194 32.30 1.36 -11.08
CA MET A 194 33.30 1.83 -10.14
C MET A 194 34.40 0.78 -10.05
N ASP A 195 35.64 1.20 -9.99
CA ASP A 195 36.87 0.43 -10.20
C ASP A 195 36.88 -1.05 -9.75
N ASP A 196 35.98 -1.47 -8.83
CA ASP A 196 35.84 -2.87 -8.40
C ASP A 196 34.38 -3.29 -8.11
N MET A 197 33.37 -2.42 -8.25
CA MET A 197 31.98 -2.74 -7.95
C MET A 197 31.09 -2.69 -9.20
N VAL A 198 30.77 -3.85 -9.76
CA VAL A 198 29.81 -3.97 -10.88
C VAL A 198 28.39 -4.06 -10.32
N ILE A 199 27.56 -3.05 -10.58
CA ILE A 199 26.14 -3.09 -10.24
C ILE A 199 25.40 -3.84 -11.34
N PRO A 200 24.74 -4.97 -11.03
CA PRO A 200 23.97 -5.71 -12.03
C PRO A 200 22.87 -4.85 -12.66
N VAL A 201 22.67 -5.00 -13.97
CA VAL A 201 21.63 -4.25 -14.70
C VAL A 201 20.19 -4.51 -14.19
N ASP A 202 19.98 -5.57 -13.45
CA ASP A 202 18.73 -5.99 -12.84
C ASP A 202 18.71 -5.85 -11.30
N ALA A 203 19.65 -5.10 -10.73
CA ALA A 203 19.83 -4.92 -9.28
C ALA A 203 18.56 -4.43 -8.53
N LEU A 204 17.63 -3.78 -9.24
CA LEU A 204 16.39 -3.28 -8.67
C LEU A 204 15.24 -4.29 -8.74
N ARG A 205 15.37 -5.40 -9.47
CA ARG A 205 14.32 -6.42 -9.59
C ARG A 205 14.25 -7.26 -8.33
N GLY A 206 13.03 -7.51 -7.83
CA GLY A 206 12.93 -8.34 -6.64
C GLY A 206 11.55 -8.34 -6.00
N TRP A 207 11.46 -9.13 -4.94
CA TRP A 207 10.30 -9.25 -4.08
C TRP A 207 10.33 -8.18 -2.99
N SER A 208 9.15 -7.69 -2.65
CA SER A 208 8.93 -6.77 -1.52
C SER A 208 7.80 -7.32 -0.65
N VAL A 209 7.89 -7.11 0.65
CA VAL A 209 6.84 -7.44 1.61
C VAL A 209 6.68 -6.30 2.61
N GLY A 210 5.47 -6.08 3.10
CA GLY A 210 5.25 -5.00 4.06
C GLY A 210 3.81 -4.81 4.45
N MET A 211 3.54 -3.61 4.96
CA MET A 211 2.22 -3.18 5.42
C MET A 211 1.82 -1.85 4.76
N THR A 212 0.52 -1.71 4.51
CA THR A 212 -0.07 -0.47 4.00
C THR A 212 -1.20 -0.02 4.90
N PHE A 213 -1.20 1.25 5.25
CA PHE A 213 -2.20 1.93 6.04
C PHE A 213 -3.02 2.80 5.10
N LYS A 214 -4.30 2.43 4.87
CA LYS A 214 -5.22 3.11 3.95
C LYS A 214 -6.23 3.93 4.75
N PHE A 215 -6.36 5.22 4.42
CA PHE A 215 -7.28 6.16 5.05
C PHE A 215 -8.19 6.78 4.01
N GLY A 216 -9.51 6.65 4.18
CA GLY A 216 -10.45 7.21 3.21
C GLY A 216 -11.88 6.77 3.38
N SER A 217 -12.60 6.86 2.29
CA SER A 217 -13.99 6.42 2.14
C SER A 217 -14.01 5.19 1.23
N PHE A 218 -14.46 4.06 1.78
CA PHE A 218 -14.36 2.75 1.14
C PHE A 218 -15.73 2.18 0.79
#